data_516bd600496ecef7a9616a76ff177a8b
#
_entry.id   516bd600496ecef7a9616a76ff177a8b
#
_cell.length_a   1.000
_cell.length_b   1.000
_cell.length_c   1.000
_cell.angle_alpha   90.00
_cell.angle_beta   90.00
_cell.angle_gamma   90.00
#
_symmetry.space_group_name_H-M   'P 1'
#
loop_
_entity.id
_entity.type
_entity.pdbx_description
1 polymer ?
#
loop_
_entity_poly.entity_id
_entity_poly.type
_entity_poly.pdbx_seq_one_letter_code
_entity_poly.pdbx_strand_id
1 'polypeptide(L)'
;EIAFTDNTFEKPFRYLISDIRLSSRDIDFSKQNELTLDAKLQRTGSGHIRWKGSLQNLDNHNLMVALSNINLKDFTPYCEHFTAYPLTGGNLTFRSQNIIADRFLNGTNHLDIFQCEVDKKRKDLEPEFKIPLKLGLYILKDRKGHVKIDLPVKGNLDSPEFSYRKIVLKAIGNVLLKVVTAPFSFLSGNKENLEYINIDPLQYVFTSEQYASLDKIAQALQDKPEML
;
A
#
# COMPACT_ATOMS: atom_id res chain seq x y z
N GLU A 1 15.59 -14.42 -17.67
CA GLU A 1 15.99 -13.63 -16.52
C GLU A 1 16.04 -12.16 -16.91
N ILE A 2 15.50 -11.27 -16.08
CA ILE A 2 15.53 -9.81 -16.26
C ILE A 2 16.08 -9.20 -14.98
N ALA A 3 17.09 -8.34 -15.09
CA ALA A 3 17.60 -7.55 -13.99
C ALA A 3 17.14 -6.09 -14.15
N PHE A 4 16.34 -5.61 -13.22
CA PHE A 4 15.99 -4.20 -13.14
C PHE A 4 17.01 -3.47 -12.25
N THR A 5 17.49 -2.32 -12.70
CA THR A 5 18.39 -1.48 -11.92
C THR A 5 17.87 -0.04 -11.94
N ASP A 6 17.69 0.55 -10.75
CA ASP A 6 17.40 1.96 -10.58
C ASP A 6 18.63 2.65 -9.98
N ASN A 7 19.23 3.54 -10.77
CA ASN A 7 20.44 4.28 -10.41
C ASN A 7 20.12 5.66 -9.81
N THR A 8 18.89 5.98 -9.48
CA THR A 8 18.50 7.27 -8.89
C THR A 8 18.94 7.40 -7.42
N PHE A 9 19.29 6.29 -6.78
CA PHE A 9 19.76 6.27 -5.41
C PHE A 9 21.29 6.20 -5.33
N GLU A 10 21.86 6.71 -4.24
CA GLU A 10 23.31 6.62 -3.97
C GLU A 10 23.79 5.15 -4.04
N LYS A 11 23.01 4.22 -3.49
CA LYS A 11 23.17 2.78 -3.69
C LYS A 11 22.14 2.31 -4.69
N PRO A 12 22.53 1.86 -5.89
CA PRO A 12 21.59 1.41 -6.90
C PRO A 12 20.67 0.32 -6.38
N PHE A 13 19.38 0.47 -6.60
CA PHE A 13 18.41 -0.60 -6.35
C PHE A 13 18.49 -1.61 -7.49
N ARG A 14 18.66 -2.88 -7.14
CA ARG A 14 18.69 -3.98 -8.12
C ARG A 14 17.65 -5.02 -7.76
N TYR A 15 16.87 -5.43 -8.74
CA TYR A 15 15.82 -6.41 -8.57
C TYR A 15 15.83 -7.44 -9.70
N LEU A 16 15.91 -8.72 -9.31
CA LEU A 16 16.00 -9.82 -10.25
C LEU A 16 14.64 -10.48 -10.43
N ILE A 17 14.26 -10.70 -11.69
CA ILE A 17 13.08 -11.45 -12.10
C ILE A 17 13.58 -12.65 -12.90
N SER A 18 13.30 -13.85 -12.42
CA SER A 18 13.78 -15.10 -13.05
C SER A 18 12.63 -16.08 -13.27
N ASP A 19 12.93 -17.20 -13.91
CA ASP A 19 11.98 -18.28 -14.19
C ASP A 19 10.68 -17.80 -14.85
N ILE A 20 10.82 -16.82 -15.75
CA ILE A 20 9.68 -16.17 -16.42
C ILE A 20 9.03 -17.18 -17.36
N ARG A 21 7.75 -17.44 -17.16
CA ARG A 21 6.91 -18.28 -18.02
C ARG A 21 5.73 -17.46 -18.51
N LEU A 22 5.65 -17.29 -19.82
CA LEU A 22 4.51 -16.65 -20.47
C LEU A 22 3.71 -17.73 -21.17
N SER A 23 2.41 -17.78 -20.97
CA SER A 23 1.50 -18.69 -21.62
C SER A 23 0.27 -17.97 -22.15
N SER A 24 -0.22 -18.43 -23.29
CA SER A 24 -1.47 -18.00 -23.90
C SER A 24 -2.13 -19.17 -24.58
N ARG A 25 -3.45 -19.13 -24.70
CA ARG A 25 -4.21 -19.99 -25.60
C ARG A 25 -4.53 -19.17 -26.85
N ASP A 26 -4.25 -19.70 -28.02
CA ASP A 26 -4.68 -19.19 -29.33
C ASP A 26 -4.62 -17.67 -29.47
N ILE A 27 -3.43 -17.12 -29.71
CA ILE A 27 -3.26 -15.68 -29.92
C ILE A 27 -3.98 -15.30 -31.22
N ASP A 28 -4.98 -14.43 -31.10
CA ASP A 28 -5.78 -13.92 -32.22
C ASP A 28 -5.85 -12.38 -32.15
N PHE A 29 -5.30 -11.74 -33.15
CA PHE A 29 -5.29 -10.27 -33.23
C PHE A 29 -6.68 -9.66 -33.40
N SER A 30 -7.65 -10.40 -33.90
CA SER A 30 -9.02 -9.93 -34.13
C SER A 30 -9.94 -10.10 -32.93
N LYS A 31 -9.50 -10.80 -31.89
CA LYS A 31 -10.31 -11.15 -30.71
C LYS A 31 -9.66 -10.72 -29.41
N GLN A 32 -10.36 -10.96 -28.32
CA GLN A 32 -9.77 -10.87 -26.98
C GLN A 32 -8.85 -12.05 -26.72
N ASN A 33 -7.68 -11.74 -26.21
CA ASN A 33 -6.68 -12.72 -25.82
C ASN A 33 -6.57 -12.79 -24.28
N GLU A 34 -6.10 -13.91 -23.80
CA GLU A 34 -5.75 -14.11 -22.39
C GLU A 34 -4.29 -14.56 -22.31
N LEU A 35 -3.48 -13.79 -21.56
CA LEU A 35 -2.08 -14.08 -21.29
C LEU A 35 -1.89 -14.28 -19.80
N THR A 36 -1.07 -15.25 -19.43
CA THR A 36 -0.62 -15.44 -18.04
C THR A 36 0.90 -15.41 -18.00
N LEU A 37 1.44 -14.71 -17.02
CA LEU A 37 2.87 -14.64 -16.76
C LEU A 37 3.13 -15.04 -15.32
N ASP A 38 4.00 -16.02 -15.14
CA ASP A 38 4.54 -16.43 -13.84
C ASP A 38 6.03 -16.10 -13.79
N ALA A 39 6.52 -15.66 -12.65
CA ALA A 39 7.94 -15.37 -12.44
C ALA A 39 8.34 -15.54 -10.99
N LYS A 40 9.62 -15.80 -10.76
CA LYS A 40 10.27 -15.64 -9.46
C LYS A 40 10.78 -14.22 -9.32
N LEU A 41 10.64 -13.65 -8.12
CA LEU A 41 11.02 -12.31 -7.76
C LEU A 41 12.07 -12.37 -6.66
N GLN A 42 13.30 -11.98 -6.98
CA GLN A 42 14.45 -12.16 -6.10
C GLN A 42 14.61 -13.63 -5.66
N ARG A 43 14.89 -13.87 -4.38
CA ARG A 43 15.11 -15.21 -3.82
C ARG A 43 13.84 -15.92 -3.39
N THR A 44 12.87 -15.18 -2.86
CA THR A 44 11.72 -15.74 -2.13
C THR A 44 10.38 -15.35 -2.72
N GLY A 45 10.32 -14.27 -3.49
CA GLY A 45 9.08 -13.74 -4.03
C GLY A 45 8.63 -14.50 -5.27
N SER A 46 7.33 -14.42 -5.52
CA SER A 46 6.69 -14.88 -6.75
C SER A 46 5.73 -13.85 -7.29
N GLY A 47 5.59 -13.81 -8.61
CA GLY A 47 4.64 -12.97 -9.31
C GLY A 47 3.79 -13.78 -10.25
N HIS A 48 2.50 -13.50 -10.28
CA HIS A 48 1.53 -14.02 -11.24
C HIS A 48 0.76 -12.85 -11.84
N ILE A 49 0.75 -12.75 -13.16
CA ILE A 49 0.00 -11.75 -13.90
C ILE A 49 -0.95 -12.47 -14.84
N ARG A 50 -2.22 -12.05 -14.84
CA ARG A 50 -3.20 -12.44 -15.83
C ARG A 50 -3.68 -11.19 -16.54
N TRP A 51 -3.56 -11.17 -17.84
CA TRP A 51 -4.07 -10.13 -18.69
C TRP A 51 -5.11 -10.68 -19.66
N LYS A 52 -6.18 -9.93 -19.84
CA LYS A 52 -7.20 -10.19 -20.85
C LYS A 52 -7.53 -8.91 -21.59
N GLY A 53 -7.50 -8.95 -22.93
CA GLY A 53 -7.73 -7.78 -23.75
C GLY A 53 -7.47 -8.02 -25.23
N SER A 54 -7.62 -6.96 -26.02
CA SER A 54 -7.29 -6.99 -27.44
C SER A 54 -5.82 -6.58 -27.66
N LEU A 55 -5.16 -7.24 -28.60
CA LEU A 55 -3.81 -6.86 -29.04
C LEU A 55 -3.84 -5.69 -30.05
N GLN A 56 -4.99 -5.38 -30.65
CA GLN A 56 -5.14 -4.29 -31.61
C GLN A 56 -5.55 -2.97 -30.94
N ASN A 57 -6.22 -3.05 -29.81
CA ASN A 57 -6.88 -1.91 -29.19
C ASN A 57 -6.58 -1.90 -27.68
N LEU A 58 -6.05 -0.80 -27.17
CA LEU A 58 -5.70 -0.61 -25.76
C LEU A 58 -6.85 -0.02 -24.91
N ASP A 59 -8.07 0.06 -25.45
CA ASP A 59 -9.17 0.73 -24.78
C ASP A 59 -9.82 -0.13 -23.68
N ASN A 60 -9.83 -1.45 -23.89
CA ASN A 60 -10.52 -2.38 -22.98
C ASN A 60 -9.63 -3.55 -22.55
N HIS A 61 -9.21 -3.52 -21.29
CA HIS A 61 -8.33 -4.52 -20.71
C HIS A 61 -8.72 -4.89 -19.29
N ASN A 62 -8.40 -6.12 -18.91
CA ASN A 62 -8.43 -6.57 -17.53
C ASN A 62 -7.04 -7.09 -17.17
N LEU A 63 -6.42 -6.51 -16.15
CA LEU A 63 -5.11 -6.90 -15.65
C LEU A 63 -5.21 -7.26 -14.17
N MET A 64 -4.90 -8.50 -13.85
CA MET A 64 -4.74 -8.99 -12.48
C MET A 64 -3.26 -9.22 -12.20
N VAL A 65 -2.79 -8.72 -11.06
CA VAL A 65 -1.42 -8.92 -10.58
C VAL A 65 -1.48 -9.50 -9.17
N ALA A 66 -0.76 -10.58 -8.94
CA ALA A 66 -0.55 -11.14 -7.61
C ALA A 66 0.94 -11.32 -7.36
N LEU A 67 1.46 -10.63 -6.36
CA LEU A 67 2.83 -10.78 -5.87
C LEU A 67 2.77 -11.38 -4.47
N SER A 68 3.61 -12.36 -4.19
CA SER A 68 3.62 -13.04 -2.90
C SER A 68 5.03 -13.16 -2.35
N ASN A 69 5.16 -13.09 -1.04
CA ASN A 69 6.41 -13.28 -0.31
C ASN A 69 7.56 -12.36 -0.78
N ILE A 70 7.23 -11.11 -1.06
CA ILE A 70 8.20 -10.09 -1.46
C ILE A 70 8.94 -9.60 -0.20
N ASN A 71 10.25 -9.77 -0.15
CA ASN A 71 11.06 -9.30 0.95
C ASN A 71 11.14 -7.76 0.95
N LEU A 72 10.59 -7.13 1.98
CA LEU A 72 10.58 -5.66 2.07
C LEU A 72 11.96 -5.05 2.24
N LYS A 73 12.91 -5.78 2.83
CA LYS A 73 14.28 -5.31 3.00
C LYS A 73 14.96 -4.96 1.68
N ASP A 74 14.58 -5.64 0.59
CA ASP A 74 15.10 -5.35 -0.75
C ASP A 74 14.74 -3.92 -1.20
N PHE A 75 13.67 -3.33 -0.64
CA PHE A 75 13.18 -2.00 -0.98
C PHE A 75 13.68 -0.89 -0.03
N THR A 76 14.69 -1.17 0.79
CA THR A 76 15.29 -0.18 1.69
C THR A 76 15.67 1.13 0.98
N PRO A 77 16.28 1.15 -0.22
CA PRO A 77 16.63 2.42 -0.89
C PRO A 77 15.40 3.31 -1.14
N TYR A 78 14.26 2.71 -1.51
CA TYR A 78 13.02 3.46 -1.69
C TYR A 78 12.45 3.97 -0.36
N CYS A 79 12.42 3.12 0.66
CA CYS A 79 11.90 3.50 1.97
C CYS A 79 12.74 4.62 2.61
N GLU A 80 14.06 4.56 2.50
CA GLU A 80 14.97 5.61 2.96
C GLU A 80 14.74 6.93 2.19
N HIS A 81 14.61 6.88 0.87
CA HIS A 81 14.35 8.07 0.06
C HIS A 81 13.04 8.76 0.46
N PHE A 82 11.96 7.98 0.63
CA PHE A 82 10.64 8.55 0.93
C PHE A 82 10.45 8.91 2.39
N THR A 83 11.05 8.20 3.33
CA THR A 83 10.75 8.33 4.77
C THR A 83 11.96 8.52 5.67
N ALA A 84 13.16 8.35 5.17
CA ALA A 84 14.44 8.27 5.89
C ALA A 84 14.54 7.09 6.88
N TYR A 85 13.72 6.05 6.72
CA TYR A 85 13.80 4.85 7.55
C TYR A 85 14.25 3.65 6.72
N PRO A 86 15.37 2.97 7.09
CA PRO A 86 15.75 1.71 6.46
C PRO A 86 14.81 0.57 6.88
N LEU A 87 14.41 -0.25 5.92
CA LEU A 87 13.67 -1.48 6.17
C LEU A 87 14.64 -2.58 6.67
N THR A 88 14.30 -3.20 7.79
CA THR A 88 15.09 -4.28 8.39
C THR A 88 14.43 -5.64 8.26
N GLY A 89 13.12 -5.69 8.06
CA GLY A 89 12.37 -6.92 7.91
C GLY A 89 10.97 -6.71 7.34
N GLY A 90 10.32 -7.83 7.07
CA GLY A 90 8.95 -7.90 6.62
C GLY A 90 8.77 -8.48 5.22
N ASN A 91 7.57 -8.98 4.98
CA ASN A 91 7.14 -9.54 3.70
C ASN A 91 5.88 -8.82 3.21
N LEU A 92 5.82 -8.60 1.89
CA LEU A 92 4.66 -8.02 1.22
C LEU A 92 3.97 -9.07 0.36
N THR A 93 2.66 -9.14 0.49
CA THR A 93 1.75 -9.72 -0.50
C THR A 93 0.95 -8.59 -1.13
N PHE A 94 0.91 -8.54 -2.45
CA PHE A 94 0.19 -7.54 -3.22
C PHE A 94 -0.77 -8.21 -4.18
N ARG A 95 -2.01 -7.73 -4.20
CA ARG A 95 -3.03 -8.15 -5.18
C ARG A 95 -3.63 -6.91 -5.81
N SER A 96 -3.70 -6.93 -7.13
CA SER A 96 -4.22 -5.82 -7.91
C SER A 96 -5.17 -6.36 -8.97
N GLN A 97 -6.31 -5.70 -9.14
CA GLN A 97 -7.21 -5.90 -10.25
C GLN A 97 -7.47 -4.55 -10.89
N ASN A 98 -7.11 -4.44 -12.16
CA ASN A 98 -7.25 -3.22 -12.95
C ASN A 98 -8.13 -3.51 -14.15
N ILE A 99 -9.22 -2.76 -14.25
CA ILE A 99 -10.12 -2.77 -15.40
C ILE A 99 -9.90 -1.46 -16.13
N ILE A 100 -9.56 -1.55 -17.40
CA ILE A 100 -9.50 -0.42 -18.32
C ILE A 100 -10.71 -0.55 -19.23
N ALA A 101 -11.56 0.47 -19.26
CA ALA A 101 -12.70 0.58 -20.15
C ALA A 101 -12.67 1.98 -20.76
N ASP A 102 -12.68 2.05 -22.09
CA ASP A 102 -12.61 3.30 -22.84
C ASP A 102 -11.47 4.22 -22.34
N ARG A 103 -10.30 3.63 -22.16
CA ARG A 103 -9.07 4.26 -21.63
C ARG A 103 -9.19 4.85 -20.20
N PHE A 104 -10.24 4.51 -19.49
CA PHE A 104 -10.40 4.87 -18.09
C PHE A 104 -10.02 3.67 -17.21
N LEU A 105 -9.01 3.86 -16.35
CA LEU A 105 -8.55 2.87 -15.39
C LEU A 105 -9.44 2.90 -14.13
N ASN A 106 -9.92 1.73 -13.70
CA ASN A 106 -10.49 1.49 -12.40
C ASN A 106 -9.77 0.31 -11.76
N GLY A 107 -8.91 0.59 -10.81
CA GLY A 107 -8.06 -0.38 -10.13
C GLY A 107 -8.35 -0.50 -8.64
N THR A 108 -8.33 -1.73 -8.15
CA THR A 108 -8.33 -2.05 -6.72
C THR A 108 -7.02 -2.74 -6.38
N ASN A 109 -6.34 -2.25 -5.34
CA ASN A 109 -5.05 -2.76 -4.92
C ASN A 109 -5.10 -3.07 -3.42
N HIS A 110 -4.65 -4.26 -3.06
CA HIS A 110 -4.59 -4.73 -1.68
C HIS A 110 -3.14 -5.05 -1.33
N LEU A 111 -2.62 -4.37 -0.34
CA LEU A 111 -1.32 -4.65 0.26
C LEU A 111 -1.54 -5.33 1.60
N ASP A 112 -0.91 -6.47 1.80
CA ASP A 112 -0.79 -7.13 3.11
C ASP A 112 0.70 -7.24 3.44
N ILE A 113 1.12 -6.47 4.42
CA ILE A 113 2.49 -6.37 4.87
C ILE A 113 2.59 -7.09 6.21
N PHE A 114 3.38 -8.15 6.27
CA PHE A 114 3.59 -8.95 7.46
C PHE A 114 4.93 -8.65 8.11
N GLN A 115 4.92 -8.40 9.42
CA GLN A 115 6.11 -8.14 10.25
C GLN A 115 7.05 -7.07 9.66
N CYS A 116 6.47 -5.95 9.18
CA CYS A 116 7.26 -4.82 8.72
C CYS A 116 8.06 -4.21 9.87
N GLU A 117 9.36 -4.15 9.70
CA GLU A 117 10.29 -3.58 10.66
C GLU A 117 11.17 -2.52 10.00
N VAL A 118 11.40 -1.43 10.73
CA VAL A 118 12.28 -0.33 10.29
C VAL A 118 13.26 0.03 11.40
N ASP A 119 14.45 0.43 11.01
CA ASP A 119 15.48 0.90 11.94
C ASP A 119 15.24 2.36 12.39
N LYS A 120 16.21 2.96 13.04
CA LYS A 120 16.18 4.38 13.43
C LYS A 120 16.17 5.26 12.18
N LYS A 121 15.43 6.37 12.30
CA LYS A 121 15.41 7.39 11.25
C LYS A 121 16.81 7.92 10.99
N ARG A 122 17.23 7.93 9.75
CA ARG A 122 18.49 8.52 9.30
C ARG A 122 18.38 10.04 9.33
N LYS A 123 19.29 10.68 10.06
CA LYS A 123 19.33 12.15 10.23
C LYS A 123 20.01 12.86 9.07
N ASP A 124 20.77 12.13 8.27
CA ASP A 124 21.54 12.59 7.11
C ASP A 124 20.72 12.61 5.81
N LEU A 125 19.46 12.13 5.86
CA LEU A 125 18.55 12.11 4.72
C LEU A 125 17.40 13.11 4.90
N GLU A 126 17.06 13.81 3.82
CA GLU A 126 15.83 14.60 3.71
C GLU A 126 14.75 13.77 2.99
N PRO A 127 13.77 13.21 3.73
CA PRO A 127 12.73 12.38 3.13
C PRO A 127 11.67 13.24 2.45
N GLU A 128 11.04 12.67 1.43
CA GLU A 128 9.88 13.27 0.77
C GLU A 128 8.68 13.36 1.73
N PHE A 129 8.49 12.35 2.59
CA PHE A 129 7.44 12.31 3.61
C PHE A 129 8.04 12.46 5.01
N LYS A 130 7.75 13.59 5.68
CA LYS A 130 8.19 13.85 7.07
C LYS A 130 7.20 13.23 8.07
N ILE A 131 7.12 11.90 8.12
CA ILE A 131 6.21 11.14 8.98
C ILE A 131 7.00 10.30 10.00
N PRO A 132 6.48 10.09 11.22
CA PRO A 132 7.01 9.16 12.18
C PRO A 132 6.60 7.71 11.81
N LEU A 133 7.30 7.12 10.82
CA LEU A 133 6.93 5.83 10.22
C LEU A 133 6.78 4.70 11.26
N LYS A 134 7.62 4.68 12.31
CA LYS A 134 7.52 3.68 13.39
C LYS A 134 6.17 3.73 14.09
N LEU A 135 5.71 4.94 14.43
CA LEU A 135 4.39 5.13 15.04
C LEU A 135 3.27 4.73 14.09
N GLY A 136 3.36 5.16 12.82
CA GLY A 136 2.38 4.80 11.81
C GLY A 136 2.27 3.28 11.63
N LEU A 137 3.38 2.57 11.53
CA LEU A 137 3.41 1.12 11.43
C LEU A 137 2.86 0.44 12.70
N TYR A 138 3.18 0.98 13.88
CA TYR A 138 2.66 0.47 15.14
C TYR A 138 1.12 0.54 15.20
N ILE A 139 0.54 1.68 14.82
CA ILE A 139 -0.91 1.88 14.80
C ILE A 139 -1.59 0.98 13.75
N LEU A 140 -1.00 0.89 12.54
CA LEU A 140 -1.53 0.08 11.44
C LEU A 140 -1.45 -1.43 11.70
N LYS A 141 -0.46 -1.89 12.45
CA LYS A 141 -0.19 -3.30 12.69
C LYS A 141 -1.33 -3.94 13.50
N ASP A 142 -1.93 -5.00 13.00
CA ASP A 142 -2.88 -5.81 13.78
C ASP A 142 -2.14 -6.68 14.82
N ARG A 143 -2.91 -7.37 15.68
CA ARG A 143 -2.36 -8.27 16.73
C ARG A 143 -1.52 -9.43 16.19
N LYS A 144 -1.63 -9.75 14.90
CA LYS A 144 -0.86 -10.79 14.22
C LYS A 144 0.37 -10.24 13.49
N GLY A 145 0.57 -8.93 13.53
CA GLY A 145 1.69 -8.25 12.86
C GLY A 145 1.44 -7.88 11.40
N HIS A 146 0.19 -7.92 10.93
CA HIS A 146 -0.18 -7.50 9.59
C HIS A 146 -0.53 -6.02 9.51
N VAL A 147 -0.09 -5.35 8.46
CA VAL A 147 -0.56 -4.04 8.01
C VAL A 147 -1.27 -4.23 6.69
N LYS A 148 -2.59 -3.99 6.66
CA LYS A 148 -3.42 -4.12 5.46
C LYS A 148 -3.82 -2.76 4.94
N ILE A 149 -3.58 -2.52 3.67
CA ILE A 149 -3.85 -1.23 3.02
C ILE A 149 -4.57 -1.49 1.69
N ASP A 150 -5.73 -0.86 1.54
CA ASP A 150 -6.50 -0.85 0.31
C ASP A 150 -6.27 0.47 -0.43
N LEU A 151 -5.82 0.38 -1.67
CA LEU A 151 -5.48 1.53 -2.50
C LEU A 151 -6.30 1.50 -3.81
N PRO A 152 -7.46 2.15 -3.86
CA PRO A 152 -8.15 2.33 -5.12
C PRO A 152 -7.38 3.31 -6.01
N VAL A 153 -7.20 2.95 -7.29
CA VAL A 153 -6.57 3.81 -8.30
C VAL A 153 -7.55 4.00 -9.45
N LYS A 154 -7.87 5.24 -9.76
CA LYS A 154 -8.77 5.59 -10.87
C LYS A 154 -8.19 6.75 -11.66
N GLY A 155 -8.42 6.73 -12.96
CA GLY A 155 -8.03 7.86 -13.81
C GLY A 155 -8.13 7.59 -15.30
N ASN A 156 -8.14 8.66 -16.07
CA ASN A 156 -8.08 8.60 -17.51
C ASN A 156 -6.60 8.44 -17.93
N LEU A 157 -6.32 7.39 -18.72
CA LEU A 157 -4.97 7.07 -19.20
C LEU A 157 -4.44 8.09 -20.23
N ASP A 158 -5.34 8.85 -20.87
CA ASP A 158 -4.98 9.91 -21.82
C ASP A 158 -4.61 11.22 -21.14
N SER A 159 -4.89 11.35 -19.84
CA SER A 159 -4.52 12.55 -19.10
C SER A 159 -3.00 12.67 -18.97
N PRO A 160 -2.38 13.79 -19.39
CA PRO A 160 -0.92 14.00 -19.25
C PRO A 160 -0.46 13.95 -17.80
N GLU A 161 -1.37 14.19 -16.84
CA GLU A 161 -1.08 14.18 -15.41
C GLU A 161 -1.22 12.78 -14.81
N PHE A 162 -1.77 11.80 -15.56
CA PHE A 162 -1.96 10.45 -15.05
C PHE A 162 -0.61 9.78 -14.82
N SER A 163 -0.35 9.43 -13.58
CA SER A 163 0.81 8.65 -13.18
C SER A 163 0.42 7.67 -12.08
N TYR A 164 0.33 6.40 -12.44
CA TYR A 164 0.01 5.32 -11.51
C TYR A 164 0.93 5.35 -10.27
N ARG A 165 2.25 5.49 -10.48
CA ARG A 165 3.25 5.59 -9.41
C ARG A 165 2.95 6.74 -8.46
N LYS A 166 2.69 7.95 -8.97
CA LYS A 166 2.40 9.13 -8.15
C LYS A 166 1.12 8.95 -7.34
N ILE A 167 0.07 8.36 -7.96
CA ILE A 167 -1.20 8.10 -7.30
C ILE A 167 -1.01 7.12 -6.14
N VAL A 168 -0.31 6.01 -6.36
CA VAL A 168 -0.04 4.98 -5.34
C VAL A 168 0.80 5.55 -4.20
N LEU A 169 1.90 6.24 -4.49
CA LEU A 169 2.77 6.82 -3.45
C LEU A 169 2.03 7.89 -2.62
N LYS A 170 1.24 8.75 -3.27
CA LYS A 170 0.42 9.75 -2.58
C LYS A 170 -0.63 9.08 -1.68
N ALA A 171 -1.27 8.02 -2.16
CA ALA A 171 -2.27 7.29 -1.39
C ALA A 171 -1.65 6.62 -0.14
N ILE A 172 -0.49 5.98 -0.26
CA ILE A 172 0.26 5.42 0.88
C ILE A 172 0.65 6.52 1.86
N GLY A 173 1.21 7.62 1.37
CA GLY A 173 1.58 8.77 2.21
C GLY A 173 0.38 9.34 2.98
N ASN A 174 -0.77 9.46 2.34
CA ASN A 174 -2.01 9.94 2.97
C ASN A 174 -2.51 8.97 4.06
N VAL A 175 -2.45 7.65 3.83
CA VAL A 175 -2.82 6.64 4.85
C VAL A 175 -1.92 6.79 6.06
N LEU A 176 -0.60 6.83 5.87
CA LEU A 176 0.37 6.98 6.95
C LEU A 176 0.19 8.30 7.72
N LEU A 177 -0.04 9.40 6.99
CA LEU A 177 -0.28 10.70 7.61
C LEU A 177 -1.56 10.69 8.46
N LYS A 178 -2.65 10.15 7.93
CA LYS A 178 -3.94 10.08 8.63
C LYS A 178 -3.86 9.24 9.90
N VAL A 179 -3.18 8.11 9.84
CA VAL A 179 -2.96 7.23 11.01
C VAL A 179 -2.24 7.97 12.13
N VAL A 180 -1.29 8.83 11.81
CA VAL A 180 -0.49 9.56 12.82
C VAL A 180 -1.23 10.79 13.35
N THR A 181 -2.01 11.46 12.51
CA THR A 181 -2.70 12.72 12.90
C THR A 181 -4.07 12.49 13.54
N ALA A 182 -4.71 11.35 13.27
CA ALA A 182 -6.02 11.01 13.82
C ALA A 182 -6.11 9.50 14.14
N PRO A 183 -5.29 9.02 15.11
CA PRO A 183 -5.15 7.59 15.40
C PRO A 183 -6.43 6.97 15.92
N PHE A 184 -7.18 7.63 16.79
CA PHE A 184 -8.41 7.09 17.36
C PHE A 184 -9.52 6.99 16.32
N SER A 185 -9.70 8.01 15.50
CA SER A 185 -10.65 7.98 14.38
C SER A 185 -10.28 6.90 13.37
N PHE A 186 -8.98 6.69 13.10
CA PHE A 186 -8.51 5.62 12.24
C PHE A 186 -8.84 4.23 12.81
N LEU A 187 -8.54 3.98 14.10
CA LEU A 187 -8.81 2.70 14.76
C LEU A 187 -10.30 2.37 14.86
N SER A 188 -11.16 3.39 14.97
CA SER A 188 -12.62 3.21 14.95
C SER A 188 -13.22 3.01 13.55
N GLY A 189 -12.40 2.94 12.51
CA GLY A 189 -12.83 2.77 11.12
C GLY A 189 -13.28 4.06 10.42
N ASN A 190 -12.82 5.22 10.89
CA ASN A 190 -13.08 6.55 10.30
C ASN A 190 -14.57 6.96 10.26
N LYS A 191 -15.42 6.36 11.07
CA LYS A 191 -16.86 6.69 11.10
C LYS A 191 -17.16 7.89 11.98
N GLU A 192 -16.32 8.15 12.97
CA GLU A 192 -16.50 9.20 13.96
C GLU A 192 -15.14 9.86 14.25
N ASN A 193 -15.18 11.15 14.63
CA ASN A 193 -13.99 11.81 15.13
C ASN A 193 -13.86 11.53 16.63
N LEU A 194 -12.89 10.72 17.01
CA LEU A 194 -12.60 10.34 18.41
C LEU A 194 -11.38 11.05 18.99
N GLU A 195 -10.82 12.03 18.27
CA GLU A 195 -9.65 12.80 18.75
C GLU A 195 -10.02 13.80 19.86
N TYR A 196 -11.31 14.12 19.98
CA TYR A 196 -11.85 14.97 21.03
C TYR A 196 -13.31 14.60 21.33
N ILE A 197 -13.74 14.86 22.56
CA ILE A 197 -15.12 14.72 22.98
C ILE A 197 -15.65 16.11 23.33
N ASN A 198 -16.68 16.56 22.62
CA ASN A 198 -17.33 17.84 22.93
C ASN A 198 -18.11 17.72 24.24
N ILE A 199 -17.90 18.65 25.15
CA ILE A 199 -18.62 18.77 26.44
C ILE A 199 -19.25 20.15 26.49
N ASP A 200 -20.56 20.21 26.76
CA ASP A 200 -21.24 21.50 26.93
C ASP A 200 -20.78 22.19 28.20
N PRO A 201 -20.67 23.53 28.22
CA PRO A 201 -20.13 24.31 29.37
C PRO A 201 -20.83 24.09 30.70
N LEU A 202 -22.08 23.60 30.71
CA LEU A 202 -22.87 23.33 31.92
C LEU A 202 -23.18 21.83 32.08
N GLN A 203 -22.49 20.97 31.39
CA GLN A 203 -22.70 19.53 31.47
C GLN A 203 -21.99 18.94 32.69
N TYR A 204 -22.73 18.25 33.55
CA TYR A 204 -22.20 17.59 34.76
C TYR A 204 -22.09 16.06 34.63
N VAL A 205 -22.72 15.49 33.62
CA VAL A 205 -22.75 14.04 33.38
C VAL A 205 -22.56 13.81 31.88
N PHE A 206 -21.77 12.81 31.53
CA PHE A 206 -21.62 12.43 30.12
C PHE A 206 -22.91 11.88 29.54
N THR A 207 -23.19 12.20 28.28
CA THR A 207 -24.29 11.60 27.52
C THR A 207 -23.95 10.16 27.13
N SER A 208 -24.94 9.37 26.75
CA SER A 208 -24.74 8.01 26.26
C SER A 208 -23.83 7.95 25.03
N GLU A 209 -23.87 8.97 24.16
CA GLU A 209 -23.00 9.07 22.98
C GLU A 209 -21.55 9.35 23.38
N GLN A 210 -21.33 10.22 24.37
CA GLN A 210 -20.00 10.50 24.91
C GLN A 210 -19.40 9.27 25.61
N TYR A 211 -20.19 8.50 26.37
CA TYR A 211 -19.74 7.22 26.93
C TYR A 211 -19.37 6.22 25.83
N ALA A 212 -20.20 6.08 24.79
CA ALA A 212 -19.87 5.20 23.66
C ALA A 212 -18.56 5.60 22.96
N SER A 213 -18.27 6.89 22.86
CA SER A 213 -17.00 7.39 22.31
C SER A 213 -15.82 7.07 23.23
N LEU A 214 -15.99 7.23 24.56
CA LEU A 214 -14.97 6.87 25.56
C LEU A 214 -14.68 5.36 25.54
N ASP A 215 -15.72 4.51 25.44
CA ASP A 215 -15.54 3.06 25.33
C ASP A 215 -14.75 2.66 24.08
N LYS A 216 -15.01 3.32 22.94
CA LYS A 216 -14.22 3.10 21.71
C LYS A 216 -12.75 3.50 21.87
N ILE A 217 -12.49 4.65 22.52
CA ILE A 217 -11.14 5.09 22.84
C ILE A 217 -10.46 4.11 23.78
N ALA A 218 -11.14 3.68 24.85
CA ALA A 218 -10.61 2.70 25.79
C ALA A 218 -10.28 1.37 25.11
N GLN A 219 -11.14 0.89 24.22
CA GLN A 219 -10.88 -0.31 23.42
C GLN A 219 -9.66 -0.15 22.52
N ALA A 220 -9.53 1.00 21.84
CA ALA A 220 -8.37 1.30 20.99
C ALA A 220 -7.06 1.31 21.80
N LEU A 221 -7.06 1.87 23.00
CA LEU A 221 -5.91 1.87 23.92
C LEU A 221 -5.57 0.49 24.47
N GLN A 222 -6.58 -0.35 24.74
CA GLN A 222 -6.36 -1.76 25.11
C GLN A 222 -5.71 -2.55 23.96
N ASP A 223 -6.08 -2.26 22.73
CA ASP A 223 -5.49 -2.88 21.54
C ASP A 223 -4.11 -2.34 21.22
N LYS A 224 -3.78 -1.12 21.66
CA LYS A 224 -2.55 -0.39 21.41
C LYS A 224 -2.00 0.30 22.67
N PRO A 225 -1.57 -0.48 23.69
CA PRO A 225 -1.18 0.09 25.01
C PRO A 225 0.00 1.06 24.96
N GLU A 226 0.85 1.00 23.95
CA GLU A 226 1.99 1.94 23.80
C GLU A 226 1.58 3.32 23.25
N MET A 227 0.29 3.57 23.03
CA MET A 227 -0.25 4.90 22.71
C MET A 227 -0.49 5.77 23.95
N LEU A 228 -0.37 5.21 25.15
CA LEU A 228 -0.37 5.90 26.43
C LEU A 228 1.04 6.41 26.74
#